data_5939654e97358c6aee8bd54ce417d722
#
_entry.id   5939654e97358c6aee8bd54ce417d722
#
_cell.length_a   1.000
_cell.length_b   1.000
_cell.length_c   1.000
_cell.angle_alpha   90.00
_cell.angle_beta   90.00
_cell.angle_gamma   90.00
#
_symmetry.space_group_name_H-M   'P 1'
#
loop_
_entity.id
_entity.type
_entity.pdbx_description
1 polymer ?
#
loop_
_entity_poly.entity_id
_entity_poly.type
_entity_poly.pdbx_seq_one_letter_code
_entity_poly.pdbx_strand_id
1 'polypeptide(L)'
;SEFGQKPVRPGDVVLLAANTLCASEPEGHVTVTSVSLDPDYLLDQVRWQFAGVLRDRLDAQGFADAIYTEPAQILRLGEDRAGMLTPWLDELVALSIERQFSRDYFRIQALWFSITHVIAPYIKVSPVRVSSSQRAHIRPTLPRDRRFAPLRAEARHAAELLREAPAHRWTLEDLAAQVHLSSSQLARVFVEAYGKTPLAFLTMVRAEHLARYLRETDMSVATAMREVGWHSRSHAT
;
A
#
# COMPACT_ATOMS: atom_id res chain seq x y z
N SER A 1 14.10 -9.08 -23.45
CA SER A 1 13.80 -8.03 -22.48
C SER A 1 14.92 -6.98 -22.51
N GLU A 2 14.64 -5.77 -22.02
CA GLU A 2 15.65 -4.70 -21.85
C GLU A 2 16.86 -5.14 -21.00
N PHE A 3 16.71 -6.24 -20.26
CA PHE A 3 17.70 -6.81 -19.34
C PHE A 3 18.44 -8.02 -19.92
N GLY A 4 18.33 -8.27 -21.23
CA GLY A 4 18.90 -9.42 -21.92
C GLY A 4 18.16 -10.74 -21.64
N GLN A 5 18.59 -11.81 -22.29
CA GLN A 5 18.09 -13.16 -22.04
C GLN A 5 18.73 -13.73 -20.78
N LYS A 6 17.92 -14.26 -19.87
CA LYS A 6 18.38 -14.93 -18.67
C LYS A 6 17.75 -16.33 -18.61
N PRO A 7 18.54 -17.40 -18.39
CA PRO A 7 17.99 -18.74 -18.29
C PRO A 7 17.15 -18.90 -17.02
N VAL A 8 15.97 -19.46 -17.18
CA VAL A 8 15.03 -19.81 -16.10
C VAL A 8 14.82 -21.30 -16.16
N ARG A 9 14.79 -21.95 -15.00
CA ARG A 9 14.62 -23.40 -14.86
C ARG A 9 13.30 -23.72 -14.13
N PRO A 10 12.75 -24.93 -14.29
CA PRO A 10 11.68 -25.39 -13.41
C PRO A 10 12.06 -25.20 -11.94
N GLY A 11 11.15 -24.68 -11.14
CA GLY A 11 11.42 -24.35 -9.74
C GLY A 11 11.98 -22.94 -9.49
N ASP A 12 12.22 -22.14 -10.51
CA ASP A 12 12.54 -20.71 -10.33
C ASP A 12 11.27 -19.87 -10.25
N VAL A 13 11.34 -18.78 -9.50
CA VAL A 13 10.30 -17.74 -9.45
C VAL A 13 10.84 -16.49 -10.09
N VAL A 14 10.07 -15.91 -11.00
CA VAL A 14 10.41 -14.63 -11.65
C VAL A 14 9.53 -13.54 -11.06
N LEU A 15 10.16 -12.56 -10.43
CA LEU A 15 9.50 -11.34 -9.97
C LEU A 15 9.68 -10.24 -11.01
N LEU A 16 8.58 -9.59 -11.35
CA LEU A 16 8.56 -8.47 -12.29
C LEU A 16 7.93 -7.25 -11.61
N ALA A 17 8.62 -6.13 -11.68
CA ALA A 17 8.03 -4.85 -11.25
C ALA A 17 6.93 -4.41 -12.23
N ALA A 18 6.07 -3.50 -11.78
CA ALA A 18 5.05 -2.90 -12.63
C ALA A 18 5.67 -2.30 -13.90
N ASN A 19 4.98 -2.43 -15.02
CA ASN A 19 5.40 -1.94 -16.35
C ASN A 19 6.71 -2.54 -16.89
N THR A 20 7.17 -3.65 -16.34
CA THR A 20 8.34 -4.37 -16.87
C THR A 20 7.93 -5.29 -18.01
N LEU A 21 8.44 -5.04 -19.20
CA LEU A 21 8.22 -5.92 -20.36
C LEU A 21 9.05 -7.20 -20.20
N CYS A 22 8.38 -8.33 -20.24
CA CYS A 22 8.99 -9.65 -20.19
C CYS A 22 8.41 -10.54 -21.29
N ALA A 23 9.27 -11.28 -21.95
CA ALA A 23 8.90 -12.35 -22.86
C ALA A 23 9.64 -13.62 -22.45
N SER A 24 9.05 -14.79 -22.69
CA SER A 24 9.68 -16.08 -22.46
C SER A 24 9.74 -16.88 -23.78
N GLU A 25 10.86 -17.53 -24.01
CA GLU A 25 11.07 -18.46 -25.12
C GLU A 25 11.37 -19.83 -24.51
N PRO A 26 10.36 -20.68 -24.31
CA PRO A 26 10.57 -21.99 -23.72
C PRO A 26 11.22 -22.94 -24.73
N GLU A 27 12.24 -23.69 -24.30
CA GLU A 27 12.89 -24.73 -25.10
C GLU A 27 12.05 -26.03 -25.21
N GLY A 28 10.91 -26.09 -24.52
CA GLY A 28 10.01 -27.22 -24.47
C GLY A 28 8.68 -26.88 -23.80
N HIS A 29 7.94 -27.90 -23.37
CA HIS A 29 6.68 -27.70 -22.66
C HIS A 29 6.95 -27.24 -21.22
N VAL A 30 6.49 -26.03 -20.88
CA VAL A 30 6.62 -25.45 -19.54
C VAL A 30 5.25 -24.95 -19.08
N THR A 31 4.86 -25.33 -17.86
CA THR A 31 3.70 -24.73 -17.19
C THR A 31 4.16 -23.54 -16.35
N VAL A 32 3.55 -22.40 -16.55
CA VAL A 32 3.83 -21.16 -15.80
C VAL A 32 2.55 -20.72 -15.09
N THR A 33 2.61 -20.58 -13.78
CA THR A 33 1.56 -19.95 -13.00
C THR A 33 1.95 -18.50 -12.74
N SER A 34 1.11 -17.56 -13.19
CA SER A 34 1.33 -16.12 -13.01
C SER A 34 0.38 -15.56 -11.98
N VAL A 35 0.91 -14.80 -11.02
CA VAL A 35 0.13 -14.06 -10.02
C VAL A 35 0.35 -12.57 -10.25
N SER A 36 -0.71 -11.86 -10.61
CA SER A 36 -0.68 -10.40 -10.75
C SER A 36 -1.22 -9.77 -9.48
N LEU A 37 -0.49 -8.79 -8.97
CA LEU A 37 -0.81 -8.10 -7.73
C LEU A 37 -1.04 -6.62 -7.99
N ASP A 38 -2.03 -6.07 -7.32
CA ASP A 38 -2.26 -4.62 -7.32
C ASP A 38 -1.10 -3.90 -6.61
N PRO A 39 -0.48 -2.87 -7.22
CA PRO A 39 0.61 -2.13 -6.60
C PRO A 39 0.24 -1.53 -5.25
N ASP A 40 -0.99 -1.05 -5.11
CA ASP A 40 -1.49 -0.46 -3.89
C ASP A 40 -1.59 -1.49 -2.77
N TYR A 41 -2.02 -2.71 -3.11
CA TYR A 41 -2.03 -3.84 -2.18
C TYR A 41 -0.61 -4.20 -1.71
N LEU A 42 0.36 -4.23 -2.62
CA LEU A 42 1.76 -4.50 -2.28
C LEU A 42 2.35 -3.43 -1.36
N LEU A 43 2.07 -2.15 -1.63
CA LEU A 43 2.52 -1.06 -0.77
C LEU A 43 1.95 -1.15 0.64
N ASP A 44 0.70 -1.57 0.79
CA ASP A 44 0.12 -1.82 2.10
C ASP A 44 0.83 -2.98 2.80
N GLN A 45 1.22 -4.04 2.09
CA GLN A 45 2.03 -5.14 2.66
C GLN A 45 3.40 -4.63 3.13
N VAL A 46 4.11 -3.84 2.31
CA VAL A 46 5.39 -3.23 2.69
C VAL A 46 5.22 -2.33 3.92
N ARG A 47 4.18 -1.51 3.96
CA ARG A 47 3.88 -0.67 5.12
C ARG A 47 3.67 -1.49 6.38
N TRP A 48 2.91 -2.57 6.32
CA TRP A 48 2.66 -3.43 7.48
C TRP A 48 3.89 -4.22 7.90
N GLN A 49 4.67 -4.72 6.94
CA GLN A 49 5.92 -5.43 7.21
C GLN A 49 6.93 -4.53 7.95
N PHE A 50 6.97 -3.25 7.60
CA PHE A 50 7.89 -2.27 8.17
C PHE A 50 7.17 -1.21 9.03
N ALA A 51 6.06 -1.57 9.68
CA ALA A 51 5.22 -0.64 10.44
C ALA A 51 5.95 0.08 11.60
N GLY A 52 7.06 -0.46 12.09
CA GLY A 52 7.92 0.19 13.08
C GLY A 52 8.78 1.33 12.51
N VAL A 53 8.92 1.39 11.18
CA VAL A 53 9.79 2.33 10.47
C VAL A 53 8.99 3.31 9.62
N LEU A 54 7.94 2.83 8.95
CA LEU A 54 7.15 3.59 8.00
C LEU A 54 5.93 4.21 8.67
N ARG A 55 5.72 5.50 8.45
CA ARG A 55 4.63 6.27 9.07
C ARG A 55 3.32 6.09 8.31
N ASP A 56 3.39 6.14 6.98
CA ASP A 56 2.24 6.11 6.10
C ASP A 56 2.58 5.40 4.77
N ARG A 57 1.62 5.40 3.86
CA ARG A 57 1.74 4.74 2.56
C ARG A 57 2.72 5.44 1.62
N LEU A 58 2.86 6.75 1.72
CA LEU A 58 3.81 7.51 0.92
C LEU A 58 5.25 7.19 1.34
N ASP A 59 5.50 7.07 2.65
CA ASP A 59 6.78 6.58 3.17
C ASP A 59 7.06 5.14 2.66
N ALA A 60 6.02 4.29 2.55
CA ALA A 60 6.16 2.94 2.02
C ALA A 60 6.54 2.92 0.54
N GLN A 61 5.97 3.82 -0.27
CA GLN A 61 6.34 3.96 -1.67
C GLN A 61 7.83 4.31 -1.81
N GLY A 62 8.28 5.39 -1.18
CA GLY A 62 9.68 5.82 -1.24
C GLY A 62 10.64 4.77 -0.68
N PHE A 63 10.23 4.03 0.34
CA PHE A 63 11.01 2.93 0.90
C PHE A 63 11.10 1.75 -0.08
N ALA A 64 9.98 1.34 -0.68
CA ALA A 64 9.95 0.26 -1.66
C ALA A 64 10.83 0.59 -2.88
N ASP A 65 10.73 1.81 -3.41
CA ASP A 65 11.56 2.29 -4.52
C ASP A 65 13.06 2.27 -4.18
N ALA A 66 13.41 2.51 -2.93
CA ALA A 66 14.79 2.51 -2.46
C ALA A 66 15.38 1.11 -2.25
N ILE A 67 14.57 0.12 -1.85
CA ILE A 67 15.06 -1.22 -1.55
C ILE A 67 14.86 -2.22 -2.71
N TYR A 68 13.82 -2.06 -3.51
CA TYR A 68 13.52 -2.92 -4.66
C TYR A 68 13.90 -2.25 -5.98
N THR A 69 15.21 -2.11 -6.20
CA THR A 69 15.75 -1.39 -7.37
C THR A 69 15.83 -2.22 -8.63
N GLU A 70 15.77 -3.56 -8.54
CA GLU A 70 15.83 -4.44 -9.70
C GLU A 70 14.41 -4.66 -10.26
N PRO A 71 14.13 -4.23 -11.50
CA PRO A 71 12.80 -4.36 -12.11
C PRO A 71 12.42 -5.81 -12.44
N ALA A 72 13.40 -6.71 -12.51
CA ALA A 72 13.20 -8.14 -12.73
C ALA A 72 14.21 -8.96 -11.93
N GLN A 73 13.72 -9.89 -11.13
CA GLN A 73 14.56 -10.81 -10.36
C GLN A 73 14.18 -12.26 -10.64
N ILE A 74 15.18 -13.13 -10.78
CA ILE A 74 15.00 -14.58 -10.84
C ILE A 74 15.42 -15.15 -9.48
N LEU A 75 14.47 -15.69 -8.77
CA LEU A 75 14.67 -16.32 -7.45
C LEU A 75 14.92 -17.81 -7.66
N ARG A 76 16.08 -18.28 -7.27
CA ARG A 76 16.51 -19.67 -7.41
C ARG A 76 16.07 -20.46 -6.18
N LEU A 77 14.82 -20.92 -6.13
CA LEU A 77 14.29 -21.68 -5.00
C LEU A 77 14.77 -23.14 -4.98
N GLY A 78 14.92 -23.73 -6.16
CA GLY A 78 15.12 -25.16 -6.34
C GLY A 78 13.80 -25.96 -6.34
N GLU A 79 13.86 -27.17 -6.88
CA GLU A 79 12.67 -27.99 -7.14
C GLU A 79 11.88 -28.33 -5.86
N ASP A 80 12.58 -28.70 -4.77
CA ASP A 80 11.93 -29.08 -3.50
C ASP A 80 11.06 -27.95 -2.94
N ARG A 81 11.60 -26.71 -2.90
CA ARG A 81 10.85 -25.55 -2.38
C ARG A 81 9.76 -25.10 -3.34
N ALA A 82 10.03 -25.16 -4.63
CA ALA A 82 9.02 -24.89 -5.64
C ALA A 82 7.86 -25.89 -5.56
N GLY A 83 8.15 -27.16 -5.29
CA GLY A 83 7.16 -28.21 -5.05
C GLY A 83 6.23 -27.88 -3.87
N MET A 84 6.73 -27.21 -2.83
CA MET A 84 5.89 -26.75 -1.71
C MET A 84 4.88 -25.66 -2.14
N LEU A 85 5.20 -24.85 -3.15
CA LEU A 85 4.33 -23.79 -3.63
C LEU A 85 3.20 -24.32 -4.53
N THR A 86 3.41 -25.46 -5.20
CA THR A 86 2.48 -25.98 -6.20
C THR A 86 1.05 -26.15 -5.66
N PRO A 87 0.79 -26.79 -4.51
CA PRO A 87 -0.58 -26.93 -4.01
C PRO A 87 -1.27 -25.59 -3.72
N TRP A 88 -0.51 -24.61 -3.23
CA TRP A 88 -1.05 -23.28 -2.93
C TRP A 88 -1.34 -22.47 -4.20
N LEU A 89 -0.49 -22.60 -5.22
CA LEU A 89 -0.69 -21.97 -6.52
C LEU A 89 -1.88 -22.59 -7.25
N ASP A 90 -2.02 -23.92 -7.22
CA ASP A 90 -3.15 -24.63 -7.83
C ASP A 90 -4.48 -24.22 -7.17
N GLU A 91 -4.50 -24.09 -5.84
CA GLU A 91 -5.68 -23.62 -5.13
C GLU A 91 -5.99 -22.14 -5.45
N LEU A 92 -4.98 -21.27 -5.55
CA LEU A 92 -5.19 -19.88 -6.00
C LEU A 92 -5.79 -19.81 -7.40
N VAL A 93 -5.31 -20.65 -8.32
CA VAL A 93 -5.87 -20.76 -9.67
C VAL A 93 -7.32 -21.20 -9.62
N ALA A 94 -7.65 -22.23 -8.85
CA ALA A 94 -9.02 -22.71 -8.69
C ALA A 94 -9.96 -21.62 -8.15
N LEU A 95 -9.56 -20.93 -7.08
CA LEU A 95 -10.32 -19.82 -6.49
C LEU A 95 -10.49 -18.64 -7.46
N SER A 96 -9.49 -18.37 -8.32
CA SER A 96 -9.57 -17.30 -9.32
C SER A 96 -10.60 -17.60 -10.43
N ILE A 97 -10.77 -18.88 -10.78
CA ILE A 97 -11.75 -19.32 -11.77
C ILE A 97 -13.17 -19.20 -11.23
N GLU A 98 -13.39 -19.52 -9.95
CA GLU A 98 -14.71 -19.44 -9.32
C GLU A 98 -15.21 -17.99 -9.16
N ARG A 99 -14.32 -17.00 -9.19
CA ARG A 99 -14.63 -15.56 -9.12
C ARG A 99 -15.45 -15.13 -7.91
N GLN A 100 -15.36 -15.84 -6.79
CA GLN A 100 -16.08 -15.49 -5.55
C GLN A 100 -15.15 -14.78 -4.56
N PHE A 101 -14.43 -13.77 -5.03
CA PHE A 101 -13.35 -13.09 -4.29
C PHE A 101 -13.75 -12.61 -2.89
N SER A 102 -14.96 -12.08 -2.72
CA SER A 102 -15.41 -11.58 -1.40
C SER A 102 -15.59 -12.73 -0.40
N ARG A 103 -16.08 -13.89 -0.85
CA ARG A 103 -16.25 -15.08 -0.01
C ARG A 103 -14.90 -15.67 0.38
N ASP A 104 -14.01 -15.76 -0.60
CA ASP A 104 -12.76 -16.50 -0.48
C ASP A 104 -11.57 -15.60 -0.11
N TYR A 105 -11.84 -14.32 0.16
CA TYR A 105 -10.82 -13.31 0.43
C TYR A 105 -9.77 -13.75 1.45
N PHE A 106 -10.18 -14.21 2.62
CA PHE A 106 -9.24 -14.62 3.66
C PHE A 106 -8.44 -15.88 3.29
N ARG A 107 -9.03 -16.78 2.49
CA ARG A 107 -8.30 -17.95 1.99
C ARG A 107 -7.25 -17.56 0.97
N ILE A 108 -7.57 -16.68 0.04
CA ILE A 108 -6.64 -16.11 -0.94
C ILE A 108 -5.48 -15.40 -0.22
N GLN A 109 -5.77 -14.60 0.83
CA GLN A 109 -4.74 -13.94 1.64
C GLN A 109 -3.83 -14.95 2.33
N ALA A 110 -4.38 -15.99 2.93
CA ALA A 110 -3.60 -17.02 3.61
C ALA A 110 -2.65 -17.76 2.65
N LEU A 111 -3.13 -18.11 1.45
CA LEU A 111 -2.31 -18.73 0.40
C LEU A 111 -1.20 -17.77 -0.07
N TRP A 112 -1.55 -16.51 -0.34
CA TRP A 112 -0.58 -15.49 -0.72
C TRP A 112 0.52 -15.30 0.34
N PHE A 113 0.17 -15.19 1.62
CA PHE A 113 1.15 -15.06 2.69
C PHE A 113 2.02 -16.31 2.85
N SER A 114 1.46 -17.51 2.63
CA SER A 114 2.24 -18.76 2.64
C SER A 114 3.27 -18.78 1.53
N ILE A 115 2.87 -18.39 0.31
CA ILE A 115 3.76 -18.27 -0.84
C ILE A 115 4.84 -17.21 -0.56
N THR A 116 4.44 -16.04 -0.10
CA THR A 116 5.37 -14.94 0.21
C THR A 116 6.37 -15.32 1.28
N HIS A 117 5.95 -16.07 2.32
CA HIS A 117 6.85 -16.56 3.35
C HIS A 117 7.99 -17.41 2.77
N VAL A 118 7.71 -18.22 1.76
CA VAL A 118 8.72 -19.07 1.12
C VAL A 118 9.64 -18.27 0.18
N ILE A 119 9.08 -17.30 -0.59
CA ILE A 119 9.87 -16.58 -1.60
C ILE A 119 10.63 -15.38 -1.05
N ALA A 120 10.10 -14.71 -0.01
CA ALA A 120 10.67 -13.47 0.52
C ALA A 120 12.17 -13.54 0.89
N PRO A 121 12.69 -14.64 1.49
CA PRO A 121 14.11 -14.75 1.80
C PRO A 121 15.05 -14.71 0.58
N TYR A 122 14.52 -14.93 -0.62
CA TYR A 122 15.28 -14.94 -1.88
C TYR A 122 15.22 -13.63 -2.63
N ILE A 123 14.33 -12.72 -2.21
CA ILE A 123 14.22 -11.39 -2.83
C ILE A 123 15.45 -10.57 -2.48
N LYS A 124 16.16 -10.13 -3.50
CA LYS A 124 17.31 -9.23 -3.33
C LYS A 124 16.81 -7.83 -3.06
N VAL A 125 17.28 -7.28 -1.97
CA VAL A 125 17.06 -5.88 -1.60
C VAL A 125 18.38 -5.12 -1.67
N SER A 126 18.33 -3.89 -2.17
CA SER A 126 19.48 -3.01 -2.13
C SER A 126 19.77 -2.58 -0.70
N PRO A 127 21.04 -2.57 -0.25
CA PRO A 127 21.37 -2.05 1.07
C PRO A 127 21.04 -0.55 1.08
N VAL A 128 19.94 -0.18 1.74
CA VAL A 128 19.58 1.22 1.93
C VAL A 128 20.64 1.87 2.78
N ARG A 129 21.42 2.77 2.21
CA ARG A 129 22.25 3.69 2.98
C ARG A 129 21.33 4.71 3.63
N VAL A 130 20.74 4.31 4.75
CA VAL A 130 19.95 5.21 5.57
C VAL A 130 20.87 6.32 6.05
N SER A 131 20.57 7.57 5.73
CA SER A 131 21.34 8.72 6.19
C SER A 131 21.38 8.78 7.72
N SER A 132 22.39 9.44 8.30
CA SER A 132 22.49 9.57 9.76
C SER A 132 21.26 10.24 10.39
N SER A 133 20.63 11.17 9.67
CA SER A 133 19.38 11.81 10.09
C SER A 133 18.18 10.85 10.02
N GLN A 134 18.12 9.99 9.02
CA GLN A 134 17.09 8.94 8.94
C GLN A 134 17.30 7.89 10.03
N ARG A 135 18.56 7.50 10.35
CA ARG A 135 18.84 6.59 11.48
C ARG A 135 18.43 7.18 12.83
N ALA A 136 18.54 8.47 13.01
CA ALA A 136 18.10 9.14 14.24
C ALA A 136 16.57 9.12 14.40
N HIS A 137 15.82 9.04 13.28
CA HIS A 137 14.36 8.87 13.27
C HIS A 137 13.93 7.40 13.30
N ILE A 138 14.77 6.48 12.87
CA ILE A 138 14.62 5.03 13.04
C ILE A 138 15.06 4.65 14.46
N ARG A 139 14.41 5.18 15.47
CA ARG A 139 14.36 4.46 16.73
C ARG A 139 13.43 3.27 16.45
N PRO A 140 13.85 2.01 16.76
CA PRO A 140 12.90 0.94 16.92
C PRO A 140 12.00 1.37 18.09
N THR A 141 10.97 2.10 17.80
CA THR A 141 9.85 2.17 18.69
C THR A 141 9.37 0.73 18.73
N LEU A 142 9.71 0.02 19.83
CA LEU A 142 8.96 -1.12 20.27
C LEU A 142 7.51 -0.86 19.86
N PRO A 143 6.79 -1.86 19.28
CA PRO A 143 5.38 -1.67 18.95
C PRO A 143 4.81 -0.97 20.16
N ARG A 144 4.52 0.31 20.01
CA ARG A 144 3.78 1.01 21.06
C ARG A 144 2.55 0.15 21.15
N ASP A 145 2.34 -0.50 22.28
CA ASP A 145 1.09 -1.12 22.58
C ASP A 145 0.05 -0.10 22.14
N ARG A 146 -0.50 -0.31 20.95
CA ARG A 146 -1.65 0.47 20.51
C ARG A 146 -2.70 0.06 21.50
N ARG A 147 -2.71 0.78 22.63
CA ARG A 147 -3.87 0.72 23.50
C ARG A 147 -5.02 1.02 22.56
N PHE A 148 -5.84 0.02 22.31
CA PHE A 148 -7.12 0.21 21.68
C PHE A 148 -7.99 0.98 22.68
N ALA A 149 -7.56 2.21 22.98
CA ALA A 149 -8.43 3.16 23.61
C ALA A 149 -9.55 3.39 22.60
N PRO A 150 -10.80 3.22 22.98
CA PRO A 150 -11.91 3.53 22.10
C PRO A 150 -11.68 4.94 21.56
N LEU A 151 -11.77 5.09 20.23
CA LEU A 151 -11.65 6.40 19.57
C LEU A 151 -12.55 7.37 20.31
N ARG A 152 -11.98 8.46 20.79
CA ARG A 152 -12.78 9.50 21.44
C ARG A 152 -13.88 9.95 20.50
N ALA A 153 -15.09 10.06 21.00
CA ALA A 153 -16.27 10.41 20.21
C ALA A 153 -16.04 11.69 19.39
N GLU A 154 -15.36 12.67 19.98
CA GLU A 154 -15.04 13.95 19.37
C GLU A 154 -14.10 13.81 18.16
N ALA A 155 -13.06 12.96 18.25
CA ALA A 155 -12.17 12.70 17.13
C ALA A 155 -12.87 11.96 15.97
N ARG A 156 -13.74 11.01 16.30
CA ARG A 156 -14.56 10.29 15.33
C ARG A 156 -15.52 11.24 14.62
N HIS A 157 -16.26 12.05 15.39
CA HIS A 157 -17.21 13.02 14.84
C HIS A 157 -16.52 14.05 13.94
N ALA A 158 -15.35 14.57 14.34
CA ALA A 158 -14.56 15.45 13.51
C ALA A 158 -14.14 14.77 12.18
N ALA A 159 -13.75 13.50 12.21
CA ALA A 159 -13.39 12.77 10.99
C ALA A 159 -14.62 12.50 10.09
N GLU A 160 -15.79 12.29 10.65
CA GLU A 160 -17.06 12.15 9.94
C GLU A 160 -17.39 13.45 9.19
N LEU A 161 -17.33 14.60 9.88
CA LEU A 161 -17.55 15.93 9.27
C LEU A 161 -16.60 16.19 8.08
N LEU A 162 -15.32 15.85 8.23
CA LEU A 162 -14.34 16.00 7.16
C LEU A 162 -14.62 15.09 5.96
N ARG A 163 -15.18 13.89 6.17
CA ARG A 163 -15.56 12.97 5.09
C ARG A 163 -16.86 13.37 4.40
N GLU A 164 -17.83 13.86 5.17
CA GLU A 164 -19.12 14.26 4.63
C GLU A 164 -19.06 15.55 3.80
N ALA A 165 -18.21 16.49 4.20
CA ALA A 165 -18.07 17.77 3.50
C ALA A 165 -16.61 18.08 3.14
N PRO A 166 -15.95 17.29 2.27
CA PRO A 166 -14.54 17.51 1.93
C PRO A 166 -14.31 18.83 1.17
N ALA A 167 -15.28 19.30 0.41
CA ALA A 167 -15.18 20.56 -0.33
C ALA A 167 -15.25 21.80 0.57
N HIS A 168 -15.80 21.66 1.77
CA HIS A 168 -15.93 22.77 2.71
C HIS A 168 -14.55 23.31 3.13
N ARG A 169 -14.45 24.64 3.32
CA ARG A 169 -13.20 25.30 3.80
C ARG A 169 -13.09 25.17 5.32
N TRP A 170 -12.81 23.96 5.78
CA TRP A 170 -12.59 23.69 7.20
C TRP A 170 -11.37 24.43 7.73
N THR A 171 -11.55 25.21 8.80
CA THR A 171 -10.46 25.61 9.69
C THR A 171 -10.39 24.70 10.90
N LEU A 172 -9.27 24.71 11.60
CA LEU A 172 -9.14 23.92 12.84
C LEU A 172 -10.10 24.45 13.92
N GLU A 173 -10.33 25.75 13.95
CA GLU A 173 -11.24 26.43 14.87
C GLU A 173 -12.70 26.01 14.60
N ASP A 174 -13.14 26.05 13.35
CA ASP A 174 -14.50 25.65 12.97
C ASP A 174 -14.78 24.20 13.35
N LEU A 175 -13.81 23.31 13.00
CA LEU A 175 -13.94 21.88 13.29
C LEU A 175 -13.96 21.61 14.81
N ALA A 176 -13.13 22.33 15.57
CA ALA A 176 -13.08 22.22 17.03
C ALA A 176 -14.38 22.69 17.68
N ALA A 177 -14.98 23.78 17.18
CA ALA A 177 -16.28 24.26 17.65
C ALA A 177 -17.40 23.24 17.42
N GLN A 178 -17.41 22.55 16.27
CA GLN A 178 -18.41 21.51 15.96
C GLN A 178 -18.37 20.32 16.93
N VAL A 179 -17.19 20.02 17.48
CA VAL A 179 -17.00 18.90 18.42
C VAL A 179 -16.82 19.36 19.88
N HIS A 180 -17.11 20.62 20.16
CA HIS A 180 -17.04 21.21 21.50
C HIS A 180 -15.69 21.11 22.19
N LEU A 181 -14.61 21.22 21.44
CA LEU A 181 -13.22 21.24 21.93
C LEU A 181 -12.52 22.56 21.58
N SER A 182 -11.42 22.85 22.28
CA SER A 182 -10.49 23.86 21.79
C SER A 182 -9.66 23.30 20.61
N SER A 183 -9.15 24.18 19.75
CA SER A 183 -8.32 23.77 18.59
C SER A 183 -7.13 22.92 19.00
N SER A 184 -6.46 23.24 20.11
CA SER A 184 -5.32 22.48 20.63
C SER A 184 -5.72 21.10 21.17
N GLN A 185 -6.88 21.01 21.84
CA GLN A 185 -7.43 19.74 22.31
C GLN A 185 -7.80 18.84 21.11
N LEU A 186 -8.53 19.40 20.13
CA LEU A 186 -8.88 18.65 18.93
C LEU A 186 -7.64 18.15 18.20
N ALA A 187 -6.66 19.01 17.95
CA ALA A 187 -5.41 18.62 17.28
C ALA A 187 -4.74 17.43 17.97
N ARG A 188 -4.65 17.47 19.30
CA ARG A 188 -4.03 16.38 20.08
C ARG A 188 -4.83 15.09 19.99
N VAL A 189 -6.14 15.11 20.29
CA VAL A 189 -6.97 13.88 20.30
C VAL A 189 -7.13 13.29 18.91
N PHE A 190 -7.13 14.15 17.89
CA PHE A 190 -7.23 13.68 16.51
C PHE A 190 -5.92 13.00 16.04
N VAL A 191 -4.75 13.54 16.41
CA VAL A 191 -3.45 12.91 16.14
C VAL A 191 -3.31 11.59 16.92
N GLU A 192 -3.76 11.52 18.16
CA GLU A 192 -3.80 10.28 18.94
C GLU A 192 -4.67 9.21 18.25
N ALA A 193 -5.82 9.61 17.68
CA ALA A 193 -6.78 8.72 17.05
C ALA A 193 -6.37 8.27 15.64
N TYR A 194 -5.90 9.21 14.82
CA TYR A 194 -5.70 8.99 13.37
C TYR A 194 -4.24 9.12 12.92
N GLY A 195 -3.31 9.45 13.80
CA GLY A 195 -1.89 9.57 13.48
C GLY A 195 -1.51 10.80 12.64
N LYS A 196 -2.46 11.69 12.34
CA LYS A 196 -2.27 12.90 11.51
C LYS A 196 -3.18 14.04 11.97
N THR A 197 -2.83 15.27 11.62
CA THR A 197 -3.66 16.43 11.95
C THR A 197 -5.00 16.40 11.18
N PRO A 198 -6.05 17.07 11.69
CA PRO A 198 -7.34 17.16 10.98
C PRO A 198 -7.22 17.66 9.54
N LEU A 199 -6.41 18.69 9.29
CA LEU A 199 -6.24 19.24 7.95
C LEU A 199 -5.43 18.32 7.02
N ALA A 200 -4.45 17.59 7.54
CA ALA A 200 -3.75 16.56 6.78
C ALA A 200 -4.68 15.37 6.44
N PHE A 201 -5.58 15.02 7.37
CA PHE A 201 -6.62 14.03 7.13
C PHE A 201 -7.60 14.50 6.03
N LEU A 202 -8.03 15.77 6.07
CA LEU A 202 -8.88 16.36 5.02
C LEU A 202 -8.19 16.29 3.65
N THR A 203 -6.90 16.60 3.58
CA THR A 203 -6.13 16.52 2.33
C THR A 203 -6.16 15.09 1.76
N MET A 204 -6.01 14.07 2.61
CA MET A 204 -6.11 12.67 2.21
C MET A 204 -7.52 12.34 1.68
N VAL A 205 -8.58 12.72 2.40
CA VAL A 205 -9.97 12.51 1.97
C VAL A 205 -10.26 13.17 0.62
N ARG A 206 -9.76 14.39 0.41
CA ARG A 206 -9.87 15.10 -0.88
C ARG A 206 -9.17 14.37 -2.01
N ALA A 207 -7.96 13.85 -1.76
CA ALA A 207 -7.22 13.08 -2.74
C ALA A 207 -7.94 11.78 -3.12
N GLU A 208 -8.51 11.08 -2.15
CA GLU A 208 -9.32 9.87 -2.38
C GLU A 208 -10.55 10.17 -3.22
N HIS A 209 -11.29 11.24 -2.91
CA HIS A 209 -12.45 11.66 -3.68
C HIS A 209 -12.07 12.11 -5.08
N LEU A 210 -10.98 12.88 -5.24
CA LEU A 210 -10.47 13.27 -6.55
C LEU A 210 -10.15 12.04 -7.41
N ALA A 211 -9.41 11.09 -6.86
CA ALA A 211 -9.06 9.85 -7.55
C ALA A 211 -10.30 9.05 -7.95
N ARG A 212 -11.34 9.04 -7.10
CA ARG A 212 -12.63 8.40 -7.42
C ARG A 212 -13.33 9.11 -8.57
N TYR A 213 -13.48 10.43 -8.54
CA TYR A 213 -14.10 11.19 -9.63
C TYR A 213 -13.41 10.97 -10.97
N LEU A 214 -12.07 10.95 -10.98
CA LEU A 214 -11.30 10.74 -12.21
C LEU A 214 -11.41 9.32 -12.77
N ARG A 215 -11.72 8.32 -11.94
CA ARG A 215 -11.91 6.93 -12.39
C ARG A 215 -13.35 6.61 -12.76
N GLU A 216 -14.32 7.20 -12.08
CA GLU A 216 -15.73 6.80 -12.17
C GLU A 216 -16.58 7.76 -13.00
N THR A 217 -16.01 8.92 -13.42
CA THR A 217 -16.73 9.95 -14.19
C THR A 217 -15.85 10.51 -15.30
N ASP A 218 -16.49 11.13 -16.29
CA ASP A 218 -15.82 11.85 -17.40
C ASP A 218 -15.47 13.31 -17.04
N MET A 219 -15.41 13.62 -15.74
CA MET A 219 -15.07 14.98 -15.31
C MET A 219 -13.65 15.37 -15.70
N SER A 220 -13.47 16.63 -16.12
CA SER A 220 -12.11 17.15 -16.27
C SER A 220 -11.41 17.24 -14.91
N VAL A 221 -10.08 17.11 -14.91
CA VAL A 221 -9.26 17.25 -13.69
C VAL A 221 -9.56 18.56 -12.96
N ALA A 222 -9.72 19.66 -13.69
CA ALA A 222 -10.03 20.98 -13.12
C ALA A 222 -11.41 21.02 -12.45
N THR A 223 -12.39 20.31 -12.99
CA THR A 223 -13.72 20.20 -12.40
C THR A 223 -13.68 19.31 -11.15
N ALA A 224 -13.09 18.14 -11.25
CA ALA A 224 -12.94 17.22 -10.13
C ALA A 224 -12.17 17.84 -8.95
N MET A 225 -11.13 18.64 -9.22
CA MET A 225 -10.42 19.41 -8.19
C MET A 225 -11.33 20.39 -7.46
N ARG A 226 -12.16 21.12 -8.18
CA ARG A 226 -13.12 22.07 -7.57
C ARG A 226 -14.15 21.35 -6.70
N GLU A 227 -14.65 20.22 -7.16
CA GLU A 227 -15.62 19.40 -6.41
C GLU A 227 -15.07 18.91 -5.06
N VAL A 228 -13.76 18.69 -4.95
CA VAL A 228 -13.12 18.33 -3.68
C VAL A 228 -12.60 19.55 -2.89
N GLY A 229 -12.87 20.77 -3.34
CA GLY A 229 -12.48 22.00 -2.64
C GLY A 229 -11.03 22.44 -2.89
N TRP A 230 -10.40 22.01 -3.99
CA TRP A 230 -9.09 22.50 -4.43
C TRP A 230 -9.25 23.53 -5.56
N HIS A 231 -8.87 24.76 -5.27
CA HIS A 231 -9.05 25.88 -6.21
C HIS A 231 -7.79 26.22 -7.03
N SER A 232 -6.63 25.60 -6.73
CA SER A 232 -5.39 25.78 -7.49
C SER A 232 -4.58 24.48 -7.54
N ARG A 233 -3.76 24.33 -8.59
CA ARG A 233 -2.87 23.15 -8.76
C ARG A 233 -1.82 23.02 -7.66
N SER A 234 -1.48 24.08 -6.94
CA SER A 234 -0.50 24.07 -5.85
C SER A 234 -0.96 23.35 -4.57
N HIS A 235 -2.22 22.93 -4.49
CA HIS A 235 -2.75 22.16 -3.37
C HIS A 235 -2.77 20.66 -3.61
N ALA A 236 -2.39 20.19 -4.80
CA ALA A 236 -2.43 18.78 -5.22
C ALA A 236 -1.04 18.12 -5.32
N THR A 237 0.02 18.81 -4.88
CA THR A 237 1.41 18.31 -4.85
C THR A 237 1.83 17.94 -3.44
#